data_a7922d787d198275bd77ae3f8f0eb1fe
#
_entry.id   a7922d787d198275bd77ae3f8f0eb1fe
#
_cell.length_a   1.000
_cell.length_b   1.000
_cell.length_c   1.000
_cell.angle_alpha   90.00
_cell.angle_beta   90.00
_cell.angle_gamma   90.00
#
_symmetry.space_group_name_H-M   'P 1'
#
loop_
_entity.id
_entity.type
_entity.pdbx_description
1 polymer ?
#
loop_
_entity_poly.entity_id
_entity_poly.type
_entity_poly.pdbx_seq_one_letter_code
_entity_poly.pdbx_strand_id
1 'polypeptide(L)'
;MIRVVSYNVRSLRDDLDLVAATLRDLEADAVCVQEAPRFLRWRSRCAELARRSGLFVVAGGRTAGDSLLLASLRVKVHAARADLLTRAPRLHRRGLAHARLSVAGHQLVVGSAHLGLDPEQRLRHAQEVVSLLSAYSLPVVLGADVNESPGDPAWEVLASRWPAAPADGLTFPT
;
A
#
# COMPACT_ATOMS: atom_id res chain seq x y z
N MET A 1 -7.83 -11.86 -15.20
CA MET A 1 -8.03 -11.49 -13.76
C MET A 1 -6.83 -10.67 -13.35
N ILE A 2 -7.02 -9.58 -12.60
CA ILE A 2 -5.95 -8.76 -12.01
C ILE A 2 -5.86 -9.14 -10.52
N ARG A 3 -4.65 -9.44 -10.04
CA ARG A 3 -4.40 -9.82 -8.64
C ARG A 3 -3.63 -8.72 -7.93
N VAL A 4 -4.24 -8.14 -6.90
CA VAL A 4 -3.62 -7.14 -6.03
C VAL A 4 -3.50 -7.71 -4.63
N VAL A 5 -2.33 -7.59 -4.02
CA VAL A 5 -2.03 -8.08 -2.68
C VAL A 5 -1.73 -6.88 -1.77
N SER A 6 -2.19 -6.91 -0.53
CA SER A 6 -1.78 -5.99 0.54
C SER A 6 -1.00 -6.78 1.60
N TYR A 7 0.19 -6.31 1.99
CA TYR A 7 1.08 -7.03 2.89
C TYR A 7 1.94 -6.07 3.74
N ASN A 8 1.78 -6.12 5.07
CA ASN A 8 2.66 -5.41 5.99
C ASN A 8 3.93 -6.25 6.22
N VAL A 9 5.10 -5.72 5.85
CA VAL A 9 6.39 -6.43 5.90
C VAL A 9 7.22 -6.14 7.15
N ARG A 10 6.66 -5.48 8.16
CA ARG A 10 7.30 -5.20 9.46
C ARG A 10 8.73 -4.65 9.33
N SER A 11 8.94 -3.73 8.40
CA SER A 11 10.26 -3.12 8.10
C SER A 11 11.34 -4.14 7.70
N LEU A 12 10.95 -5.31 7.18
CA LEU A 12 11.82 -6.46 6.88
C LEU A 12 12.64 -6.90 8.11
N ARG A 13 11.98 -6.95 9.26
CA ARG A 13 12.56 -7.52 10.49
C ARG A 13 12.47 -9.04 10.51
N ASP A 14 11.52 -9.59 9.77
CA ASP A 14 11.39 -11.02 9.54
C ASP A 14 12.37 -11.47 8.45
N ASP A 15 12.43 -12.78 8.21
CA ASP A 15 13.29 -13.34 7.18
C ASP A 15 12.88 -12.82 5.78
N LEU A 16 13.77 -12.07 5.16
CA LEU A 16 13.53 -11.46 3.85
C LEU A 16 13.27 -12.51 2.75
N ASP A 17 13.89 -13.67 2.83
CA ASP A 17 13.70 -14.71 1.83
C ASP A 17 12.32 -15.37 1.96
N LEU A 18 11.81 -15.54 3.18
CA LEU A 18 10.45 -16.01 3.42
C LEU A 18 9.42 -14.98 2.95
N VAL A 19 9.60 -13.69 3.28
CA VAL A 19 8.72 -12.61 2.79
C VAL A 19 8.71 -12.58 1.27
N ALA A 20 9.88 -12.65 0.65
CA ALA A 20 9.98 -12.63 -0.80
C ALA A 20 9.39 -13.90 -1.46
N ALA A 21 9.55 -15.07 -0.86
CA ALA A 21 8.93 -16.32 -1.30
C ALA A 21 7.39 -16.20 -1.25
N THR A 22 6.84 -15.75 -0.13
CA THR A 22 5.40 -15.51 0.02
C THR A 22 4.86 -14.60 -1.08
N LEU A 23 5.54 -13.48 -1.37
CA LEU A 23 5.12 -12.55 -2.41
C LEU A 23 5.22 -13.15 -3.82
N ARG A 24 6.19 -14.04 -4.10
CA ARG A 24 6.28 -14.78 -5.37
C ARG A 24 5.12 -15.78 -5.53
N ASP A 25 4.84 -16.54 -4.47
CA ASP A 25 3.81 -17.60 -4.48
C ASP A 25 2.40 -17.03 -4.69
N LEU A 26 2.18 -15.77 -4.26
CA LEU A 26 0.93 -15.06 -4.49
C LEU A 26 0.73 -14.62 -5.95
N GLU A 27 1.76 -14.65 -6.80
CA GLU A 27 1.71 -14.30 -8.23
C GLU A 27 0.96 -12.99 -8.52
N ALA A 28 1.15 -11.99 -7.67
CA ALA A 28 0.44 -10.71 -7.77
C ALA A 28 0.86 -9.89 -8.99
N ASP A 29 -0.09 -9.17 -9.58
CA ASP A 29 0.20 -8.14 -10.57
C ASP A 29 0.72 -6.86 -9.87
N ALA A 30 0.12 -6.50 -8.73
CA ALA A 30 0.59 -5.40 -7.90
C ALA A 30 0.57 -5.78 -6.41
N VAL A 31 1.54 -5.26 -5.65
CA VAL A 31 1.63 -5.46 -4.19
C VAL A 31 1.69 -4.12 -3.48
N CYS A 32 0.69 -3.88 -2.63
CA CYS A 32 0.65 -2.77 -1.70
C CYS A 32 1.37 -3.19 -0.43
N VAL A 33 2.53 -2.61 -0.18
CA VAL A 33 3.38 -2.94 0.96
C VAL A 33 3.27 -1.86 2.02
N GLN A 34 3.03 -2.25 3.27
CA GLN A 34 3.09 -1.38 4.44
C GLN A 34 4.34 -1.72 5.27
N GLU A 35 4.77 -0.78 6.07
CA GLU A 35 6.03 -0.84 6.82
C GLU A 35 7.26 -1.15 5.96
N ALA A 36 7.30 -0.63 4.74
CA ALA A 36 8.50 -0.73 3.92
C ALA A 36 9.69 -0.04 4.61
N PRO A 37 10.94 -0.52 4.39
CA PRO A 37 12.13 0.13 4.92
C PRO A 37 12.17 1.62 4.60
N ARG A 38 12.42 2.49 5.62
CA ARG A 38 12.41 3.96 5.45
C ARG A 38 13.64 4.68 6.02
N PHE A 39 14.53 3.95 6.65
CA PHE A 39 15.76 4.50 7.24
C PHE A 39 16.96 4.35 6.29
N LEU A 40 18.17 4.26 6.85
CA LEU A 40 19.41 4.14 6.08
C LEU A 40 19.31 3.04 4.99
N ARG A 41 19.75 3.38 3.76
CA ARG A 41 19.74 2.47 2.59
C ARG A 41 18.34 1.95 2.20
N TRP A 42 17.27 2.67 2.53
CA TRP A 42 15.89 2.24 2.29
C TRP A 42 15.62 1.89 0.82
N ARG A 43 16.18 2.67 -0.13
CA ARG A 43 16.01 2.39 -1.57
C ARG A 43 16.59 1.04 -1.95
N SER A 44 17.79 0.73 -1.48
CA SER A 44 18.44 -0.57 -1.76
C SER A 44 17.65 -1.72 -1.15
N ARG A 45 17.13 -1.55 0.08
CA ARG A 45 16.32 -2.58 0.75
C ARG A 45 14.97 -2.81 0.07
N CYS A 46 14.28 -1.75 -0.35
CA CYS A 46 13.04 -1.87 -1.13
C CYS A 46 13.30 -2.52 -2.49
N ALA A 47 14.38 -2.15 -3.17
CA ALA A 47 14.78 -2.76 -4.45
C ALA A 47 15.17 -4.23 -4.27
N GLU A 48 15.83 -4.58 -3.18
CA GLU A 48 16.18 -5.97 -2.87
C GLU A 48 14.94 -6.83 -2.62
N LEU A 49 13.98 -6.35 -1.83
CA LEU A 49 12.68 -7.02 -1.64
C LEU A 49 12.01 -7.24 -3.01
N ALA A 50 11.88 -6.20 -3.81
CA ALA A 50 11.26 -6.28 -5.13
C ALA A 50 11.96 -7.32 -6.02
N ARG A 51 13.31 -7.27 -6.13
CA ARG A 51 14.09 -8.21 -6.93
C ARG A 51 13.92 -9.66 -6.47
N ARG A 52 13.99 -9.91 -5.15
CA ARG A 52 13.82 -11.27 -4.59
C ARG A 52 12.40 -11.80 -4.79
N SER A 53 11.41 -10.91 -4.83
CA SER A 53 10.00 -11.26 -5.08
C SER A 53 9.64 -11.37 -6.57
N GLY A 54 10.58 -11.13 -7.49
CA GLY A 54 10.27 -11.10 -8.94
C GLY A 54 9.43 -9.88 -9.36
N LEU A 55 9.46 -8.82 -8.56
CA LEU A 55 8.71 -7.58 -8.75
C LEU A 55 9.66 -6.40 -8.97
N PHE A 56 9.10 -5.24 -9.34
CA PHE A 56 9.85 -3.98 -9.38
C PHE A 56 9.16 -2.89 -8.55
N VAL A 57 9.93 -1.91 -8.11
CA VAL A 57 9.43 -0.76 -7.35
C VAL A 57 8.73 0.21 -8.30
N VAL A 58 7.46 0.52 -8.02
CA VAL A 58 6.66 1.49 -8.76
C VAL A 58 6.72 2.87 -8.10
N ALA A 59 6.40 2.94 -6.81
CA ALA A 59 6.38 4.18 -6.05
C ALA A 59 6.53 3.93 -4.55
N GLY A 60 6.91 4.95 -3.78
CA GLY A 60 6.78 4.92 -2.32
C GLY A 60 8.09 4.65 -1.56
N GLY A 61 7.99 3.86 -0.50
CA GLY A 61 9.02 3.76 0.53
C GLY A 61 9.04 5.00 1.43
N ARG A 62 10.22 5.54 1.76
CA ARG A 62 10.32 6.74 2.61
C ARG A 62 9.57 7.97 2.05
N THR A 63 9.40 8.06 0.73
CA THR A 63 8.70 9.18 0.07
C THR A 63 7.18 9.13 0.26
N ALA A 64 6.64 7.96 0.64
CA ALA A 64 5.26 7.76 1.04
C ALA A 64 5.15 7.26 2.50
N GLY A 65 5.97 7.83 3.41
CA GLY A 65 6.01 7.44 4.82
C GLY A 65 6.68 6.10 5.06
N ASP A 66 6.02 5.02 4.76
CA ASP A 66 6.47 3.62 4.77
C ASP A 66 5.57 2.74 3.88
N SER A 67 4.74 3.37 3.07
CA SER A 67 3.93 2.71 2.05
C SER A 67 4.75 2.54 0.77
N LEU A 68 4.69 1.35 0.15
CA LEU A 68 5.43 1.03 -1.07
C LEU A 68 4.50 0.29 -2.03
N LEU A 69 4.60 0.59 -3.30
CA LEU A 69 3.90 -0.11 -4.36
C LEU A 69 4.90 -0.84 -5.24
N LEU A 70 4.72 -2.15 -5.35
CA LEU A 70 5.48 -3.01 -6.25
C LEU A 70 4.56 -3.53 -7.36
N ALA A 71 5.14 -3.93 -8.49
CA ALA A 71 4.41 -4.55 -9.59
C ALA A 71 5.22 -5.65 -10.29
N SER A 72 4.52 -6.57 -10.93
CA SER A 72 5.11 -7.59 -11.79
C SER A 72 5.42 -7.04 -13.20
N LEU A 73 6.30 -7.70 -13.93
CA LEU A 73 6.67 -7.30 -15.29
C LEU A 73 5.50 -7.38 -16.30
N ARG A 74 4.36 -7.99 -15.92
CA ARG A 74 3.12 -8.00 -16.73
C ARG A 74 2.39 -6.67 -16.70
N VAL A 75 2.75 -5.77 -15.76
CA VAL A 75 2.09 -4.50 -15.51
C VAL A 75 2.78 -3.38 -16.28
N LYS A 76 2.01 -2.59 -17.01
CA LYS A 76 2.47 -1.33 -17.57
C LYS A 76 2.12 -0.18 -16.61
N VAL A 77 3.12 0.57 -16.19
CA VAL A 77 2.97 1.76 -15.36
C VAL A 77 2.82 2.98 -16.27
N HIS A 78 1.73 3.74 -16.11
CA HIS A 78 1.47 4.96 -16.88
C HIS A 78 1.85 6.22 -16.11
N ALA A 79 1.60 6.23 -14.80
CA ALA A 79 1.99 7.30 -13.89
C ALA A 79 2.14 6.73 -12.48
N ALA A 80 3.08 7.26 -11.70
CA ALA A 80 3.31 6.83 -10.33
C ALA A 80 3.62 8.04 -9.44
N ARG A 81 3.08 8.05 -8.23
CA ARG A 81 3.23 9.12 -7.24
C ARG A 81 3.46 8.58 -5.85
N ALA A 82 4.05 9.40 -5.02
CA ALA A 82 4.27 9.16 -3.60
C ALA A 82 3.98 10.45 -2.85
N ASP A 83 2.89 10.47 -2.10
CA ASP A 83 2.44 11.65 -1.39
C ASP A 83 2.56 11.41 0.13
N LEU A 84 3.06 12.41 0.85
CA LEU A 84 3.07 12.41 2.31
C LEU A 84 1.74 12.97 2.80
N LEU A 85 1.11 12.29 3.76
CA LEU A 85 -0.09 12.75 4.42
C LEU A 85 0.26 13.76 5.53
N THR A 86 -0.73 14.53 5.95
CA THR A 86 -0.58 15.57 6.97
C THR A 86 0.02 14.98 8.26
N ARG A 87 1.12 15.57 8.71
CA ARG A 87 1.83 15.09 9.90
C ARG A 87 1.33 15.83 11.14
N ALA A 88 0.94 15.08 12.17
CA ALA A 88 0.82 15.63 13.52
C ALA A 88 2.19 15.62 14.26
N PRO A 89 2.46 16.59 15.12
CA PRO A 89 3.71 16.64 15.91
C PRO A 89 3.92 15.34 16.69
N ARG A 90 5.16 14.86 16.75
CA ARG A 90 5.58 13.64 17.47
C ARG A 90 5.00 12.32 16.96
N LEU A 91 4.12 12.33 15.95
CA LEU A 91 3.59 11.13 15.34
C LEU A 91 4.40 10.69 14.12
N HIS A 92 4.24 9.41 13.75
CA HIS A 92 4.90 8.85 12.59
C HIS A 92 4.42 9.51 11.29
N ARG A 93 5.36 9.74 10.38
CA ARG A 93 5.05 10.21 9.04
C ARG A 93 4.41 9.08 8.25
N ARG A 94 3.23 9.34 7.70
CA ARG A 94 2.45 8.42 6.86
C ARG A 94 2.33 8.97 5.45
N GLY A 95 1.91 8.13 4.50
CA GLY A 95 1.76 8.55 3.12
C GLY A 95 1.02 7.53 2.28
N LEU A 96 0.85 7.89 1.02
CA LEU A 96 0.19 7.11 -0.02
C LEU A 96 1.17 6.92 -1.19
N ALA A 97 1.46 5.68 -1.54
CA ALA A 97 2.10 5.32 -2.80
C ALA A 97 1.01 4.86 -3.77
N HIS A 98 0.87 5.50 -4.93
CA HIS A 98 -0.17 5.12 -5.87
C HIS A 98 0.28 5.26 -7.32
N ALA A 99 -0.35 4.50 -8.20
CA ALA A 99 -0.03 4.53 -9.61
C ALA A 99 -1.23 4.20 -10.50
N ARG A 100 -1.24 4.80 -11.69
CA ARG A 100 -2.10 4.36 -12.79
C ARG A 100 -1.38 3.24 -13.53
N LEU A 101 -2.01 2.08 -13.53
CA LEU A 101 -1.46 0.84 -14.09
C LEU A 101 -2.37 0.30 -15.19
N SER A 102 -1.82 -0.56 -16.04
CA SER A 102 -2.65 -1.44 -16.87
C SER A 102 -2.11 -2.86 -16.88
N VAL A 103 -3.04 -3.82 -16.86
CA VAL A 103 -2.78 -5.25 -16.93
C VAL A 103 -3.71 -5.83 -17.99
N ALA A 104 -3.17 -6.55 -18.98
CA ALA A 104 -3.93 -7.14 -20.06
C ALA A 104 -4.93 -6.16 -20.73
N GLY A 105 -4.53 -4.90 -20.92
CA GLY A 105 -5.33 -3.86 -21.56
C GLY A 105 -6.30 -3.11 -20.63
N HIS A 106 -6.54 -3.59 -19.42
CA HIS A 106 -7.42 -2.94 -18.43
C HIS A 106 -6.65 -1.94 -17.58
N GLN A 107 -7.16 -0.72 -17.47
CA GLN A 107 -6.56 0.34 -16.65
C GLN A 107 -7.22 0.45 -15.28
N LEU A 108 -6.41 0.69 -14.25
CA LEU A 108 -6.85 0.94 -12.89
C LEU A 108 -5.83 1.82 -12.16
N VAL A 109 -6.23 2.33 -11.01
CA VAL A 109 -5.33 2.95 -10.03
C VAL A 109 -5.15 1.97 -8.87
N VAL A 110 -3.91 1.75 -8.47
CA VAL A 110 -3.59 0.99 -7.25
C VAL A 110 -2.92 1.93 -6.26
N GLY A 111 -3.42 1.93 -5.02
CA GLY A 111 -2.86 2.70 -3.91
C GLY A 111 -2.40 1.78 -2.78
N SER A 112 -1.27 2.11 -2.16
CA SER A 112 -0.76 1.50 -0.93
C SER A 112 -0.70 2.57 0.15
N ALA A 113 -1.37 2.34 1.29
CA ALA A 113 -1.40 3.26 2.42
C ALA A 113 -1.14 2.52 3.74
N HIS A 114 -0.62 3.26 4.72
CA HIS A 114 -0.51 2.81 6.11
C HIS A 114 -0.93 3.97 7.01
N LEU A 115 -2.05 3.83 7.71
CA LEU A 115 -2.61 4.90 8.53
C LEU A 115 -1.96 4.94 9.92
N GLY A 116 -2.17 6.05 10.63
CA GLY A 116 -1.60 6.25 11.96
C GLY A 116 -2.31 5.45 13.06
N LEU A 117 -1.66 5.32 14.22
CA LEU A 117 -2.26 4.70 15.41
C LEU A 117 -3.12 5.70 16.22
N ASP A 118 -2.87 7.00 16.06
CA ASP A 118 -3.68 8.06 16.68
C ASP A 118 -5.01 8.20 15.92
N PRO A 119 -6.18 8.13 16.62
CA PRO A 119 -7.49 8.12 15.97
C PRO A 119 -7.79 9.37 15.13
N GLU A 120 -7.44 10.56 15.63
CA GLU A 120 -7.71 11.81 14.90
C GLU A 120 -6.83 11.91 13.65
N GLN A 121 -5.54 11.57 13.78
CA GLN A 121 -4.63 11.53 12.63
C GLN A 121 -5.10 10.48 11.61
N ARG A 122 -5.52 9.33 12.07
CA ARG A 122 -5.98 8.22 11.23
C ARG A 122 -7.21 8.60 10.40
N LEU A 123 -8.22 9.20 11.05
CA LEU A 123 -9.42 9.68 10.36
C LEU A 123 -9.07 10.75 9.30
N ARG A 124 -8.21 11.71 9.64
CA ARG A 124 -7.70 12.72 8.69
C ARG A 124 -6.98 12.07 7.52
N HIS A 125 -6.11 11.10 7.78
CA HIS A 125 -5.40 10.38 6.72
C HIS A 125 -6.34 9.62 5.80
N ALA A 126 -7.39 8.98 6.31
CA ALA A 126 -8.40 8.32 5.49
C ALA A 126 -9.08 9.31 4.53
N GLN A 127 -9.46 10.49 5.03
CA GLN A 127 -10.05 11.57 4.22
C GLN A 127 -9.08 12.09 3.14
N GLU A 128 -7.80 12.27 3.48
CA GLU A 128 -6.77 12.69 2.52
C GLU A 128 -6.54 11.63 1.43
N VAL A 129 -6.50 10.34 1.78
CA VAL A 129 -6.38 9.22 0.84
C VAL A 129 -7.58 9.21 -0.11
N VAL A 130 -8.81 9.37 0.42
CA VAL A 130 -10.02 9.48 -0.41
C VAL A 130 -9.92 10.67 -1.37
N SER A 131 -9.51 11.84 -0.89
CA SER A 131 -9.34 13.03 -1.71
C SER A 131 -8.34 12.81 -2.86
N LEU A 132 -7.16 12.27 -2.56
CA LEU A 132 -6.10 12.02 -3.54
C LEU A 132 -6.51 11.01 -4.61
N LEU A 133 -7.13 9.91 -4.21
CA LEU A 133 -7.50 8.84 -5.14
C LEU A 133 -8.81 9.12 -5.89
N SER A 134 -9.71 9.92 -5.35
CA SER A 134 -10.94 10.35 -6.05
C SER A 134 -10.67 11.31 -7.22
N ALA A 135 -9.47 11.86 -7.33
CA ALA A 135 -9.07 12.65 -8.50
C ALA A 135 -8.93 11.79 -9.79
N TYR A 136 -8.93 10.48 -9.67
CA TYR A 136 -8.89 9.58 -10.82
C TYR A 136 -10.29 9.17 -11.27
N SER A 137 -10.51 9.15 -12.58
CA SER A 137 -11.75 8.65 -13.23
C SER A 137 -11.68 7.15 -13.55
N LEU A 138 -10.72 6.42 -12.99
CA LEU A 138 -10.49 4.99 -13.22
C LEU A 138 -10.93 4.19 -11.99
N PRO A 139 -11.20 2.88 -12.15
CA PRO A 139 -11.35 1.98 -11.01
C PRO A 139 -10.14 2.08 -10.07
N VAL A 140 -10.41 2.13 -8.76
CA VAL A 140 -9.37 2.23 -7.72
C VAL A 140 -9.37 0.96 -6.89
N VAL A 141 -8.17 0.44 -6.63
CA VAL A 141 -7.93 -0.61 -5.62
C VAL A 141 -6.97 -0.04 -4.59
N LEU A 142 -7.39 -0.01 -3.34
CA LEU A 142 -6.56 0.43 -2.20
C LEU A 142 -6.21 -0.78 -1.34
N GLY A 143 -4.92 -1.08 -1.21
CA GLY A 143 -4.38 -1.99 -0.20
C GLY A 143 -3.83 -1.17 0.96
N ALA A 144 -4.40 -1.30 2.15
CA ALA A 144 -4.04 -0.46 3.28
C ALA A 144 -3.99 -1.24 4.59
N ASP A 145 -3.03 -0.87 5.44
CA ASP A 145 -3.09 -1.13 6.87
C ASP A 145 -3.79 0.06 7.53
N VAL A 146 -5.07 -0.13 7.83
CA VAL A 146 -5.92 0.95 8.35
C VAL A 146 -5.71 1.17 9.85
N ASN A 147 -5.17 0.17 10.57
CA ASN A 147 -5.07 0.17 12.04
C ASN A 147 -6.42 0.37 12.74
N GLU A 148 -7.50 -0.10 12.11
CA GLU A 148 -8.88 -0.10 12.63
C GLU A 148 -9.62 -1.34 12.17
N SER A 149 -10.68 -1.66 12.91
CA SER A 149 -11.62 -2.72 12.54
C SER A 149 -12.75 -2.20 11.64
N PRO A 150 -13.45 -3.08 10.93
CA PRO A 150 -14.68 -2.71 10.25
C PRO A 150 -15.69 -2.06 11.21
N GLY A 151 -16.25 -0.91 10.80
CA GLY A 151 -17.16 -0.10 11.61
C GLY A 151 -16.49 1.07 12.33
N ASP A 152 -15.16 1.12 12.40
CA ASP A 152 -14.44 2.26 12.99
C ASP A 152 -14.37 3.46 12.02
N PRO A 153 -14.18 4.70 12.52
CA PRO A 153 -14.36 5.92 11.71
C PRO A 153 -13.51 6.02 10.45
N ALA A 154 -12.22 5.70 10.51
CA ALA A 154 -11.36 5.81 9.34
C ALA A 154 -11.62 4.67 8.33
N TRP A 155 -11.95 3.48 8.84
CA TRP A 155 -12.37 2.35 8.01
C TRP A 155 -13.65 2.70 7.23
N GLU A 156 -14.68 3.27 7.89
CA GLU A 156 -15.94 3.67 7.27
C GLU A 156 -15.74 4.74 6.18
N VAL A 157 -14.85 5.71 6.39
CA VAL A 157 -14.51 6.72 5.38
C VAL A 157 -13.98 6.07 4.10
N LEU A 158 -13.10 5.07 4.23
CA LEU A 158 -12.55 4.35 3.07
C LEU A 158 -13.60 3.43 2.43
N ALA A 159 -14.33 2.66 3.24
CA ALA A 159 -15.32 1.69 2.78
C ALA A 159 -16.53 2.34 2.10
N SER A 160 -16.93 3.54 2.53
CA SER A 160 -17.98 4.32 1.86
C SER A 160 -17.62 4.71 0.44
N ARG A 161 -16.34 4.82 0.14
CA ARG A 161 -15.84 5.19 -1.20
C ARG A 161 -15.48 3.99 -2.05
N TRP A 162 -14.86 2.98 -1.45
CA TRP A 162 -14.48 1.72 -2.09
C TRP A 162 -14.91 0.56 -1.20
N PRO A 163 -15.89 -0.25 -1.65
CA PRO A 163 -16.33 -1.40 -0.88
C PRO A 163 -15.16 -2.31 -0.51
N ALA A 164 -15.12 -2.76 0.74
CA ALA A 164 -14.11 -3.68 1.20
C ALA A 164 -14.25 -5.03 0.47
N ALA A 165 -13.12 -5.61 0.09
CA ALA A 165 -13.11 -6.99 -0.40
C ALA A 165 -13.54 -7.94 0.73
N PRO A 166 -14.26 -9.02 0.43
CA PRO A 166 -14.54 -10.05 1.42
C PRO A 166 -13.23 -10.58 2.03
N ALA A 167 -13.24 -10.78 3.35
CA ALA A 167 -12.11 -11.34 4.09
C ALA A 167 -12.60 -12.50 4.95
N ASP A 168 -11.88 -13.62 4.90
CA ASP A 168 -12.23 -14.84 5.63
C ASP A 168 -11.67 -14.88 7.07
N GLY A 169 -11.24 -13.73 7.61
CA GLY A 169 -10.70 -13.65 8.96
C GLY A 169 -9.91 -12.38 9.26
N LEU A 170 -9.41 -12.30 10.49
CA LEU A 170 -8.54 -11.23 10.93
C LEU A 170 -7.16 -11.36 10.28
N THR A 171 -6.60 -10.25 9.85
CA THR A 171 -5.26 -10.18 9.23
C THR A 171 -4.16 -9.92 10.27
N PHE A 172 -4.54 -9.62 11.50
CA PHE A 172 -3.62 -9.45 12.63
C PHE A 172 -4.03 -10.41 13.76
N PRO A 173 -3.08 -11.18 14.36
CA PRO A 173 -3.39 -12.04 15.50
C PRO A 173 -3.80 -11.18 16.71
N THR A 174 -4.92 -11.55 17.33
CA THR A 174 -5.40 -10.97 18.59
C THR A 174 -4.75 -11.64 19.79
#